data_004ab178a02130125891c0ff46cf4d85
#
_entry.id   004ab178a02130125891c0ff46cf4d85
#
_cell.length_a   1.000
_cell.length_b   1.000
_cell.length_c   1.000
_cell.angle_alpha   90.00
_cell.angle_beta   90.00
_cell.angle_gamma   90.00
#
_symmetry.space_group_name_H-M   'P 1'
#
loop_
_entity.id
_entity.type
_entity.pdbx_description
1 polymer ?
#
loop_
_entity_poly.entity_id
_entity_poly.type
_entity_poly.pdbx_seq_one_letter_code
_entity_poly.pdbx_strand_id
1 'polypeptide(L)'
;RHLSFAFWLCALFVCPVALADQNAVISVYHHVSASTPPSTSLSPEAFRAHLSFLAENNFTVLPLTQILTTLNDGDDLPDRTVAITFDDGYESIYSTAFPLLREFGFPFTVFVSTGPIDRQQTGYMTWEQLSTLHRAAVVIGNHGTEHRSLLELSDSEARVDILAAQARITEELGPQPRLFAYPYGEFNDASKRLLADLGYAGFAQNSGAVGPTTEQTALPRFPLAGLY
;
A
#
# COMPACT_ATOMS: atom_id res chain seq x y z
N ARG A 1 -35.59 68.14 11.04
CA ARG A 1 -34.97 66.96 11.71
C ARG A 1 -35.04 65.83 10.72
N HIS A 2 -33.92 65.60 10.01
CA HIS A 2 -33.77 64.45 9.13
C HIS A 2 -32.95 63.37 9.85
N LEU A 3 -33.58 62.19 10.15
CA LEU A 3 -32.91 61.02 10.61
C LEU A 3 -32.36 60.23 9.38
N SER A 4 -31.02 60.17 9.27
CA SER A 4 -30.37 59.27 8.31
C SER A 4 -30.18 57.90 8.97
N PHE A 5 -30.85 56.90 8.39
CA PHE A 5 -30.62 55.50 8.73
C PHE A 5 -29.45 54.97 7.92
N ALA A 6 -28.34 54.67 8.57
CA ALA A 6 -27.21 54.01 7.94
C ALA A 6 -27.47 52.49 7.97
N PHE A 7 -27.68 51.88 6.79
CA PHE A 7 -27.76 50.43 6.62
C PHE A 7 -26.31 49.85 6.59
N TRP A 8 -25.95 49.12 7.64
CA TRP A 8 -24.73 48.32 7.63
C TRP A 8 -24.97 47.02 6.87
N LEU A 9 -24.37 46.88 5.68
CA LEU A 9 -24.38 45.67 4.88
C LEU A 9 -23.29 44.74 5.47
N CYS A 10 -23.70 43.73 6.26
CA CYS A 10 -22.80 42.66 6.71
C CYS A 10 -22.55 41.73 5.52
N ALA A 11 -21.43 41.89 4.83
CA ALA A 11 -20.95 40.95 3.83
C ALA A 11 -20.56 39.65 4.51
N LEU A 12 -21.39 38.61 4.37
CA LEU A 12 -21.03 37.24 4.75
C LEU A 12 -19.94 36.76 3.80
N PHE A 13 -18.69 36.75 4.28
CA PHE A 13 -17.60 36.05 3.61
C PHE A 13 -17.88 34.55 3.72
N VAL A 14 -18.47 33.97 2.70
CA VAL A 14 -18.49 32.52 2.51
C VAL A 14 -17.07 32.12 2.11
N CYS A 15 -16.31 31.67 3.08
CA CYS A 15 -15.02 31.02 2.82
C CYS A 15 -15.34 29.75 2.00
N PRO A 16 -14.78 29.56 0.79
CA PRO A 16 -14.97 28.31 0.08
C PRO A 16 -14.34 27.20 0.94
N VAL A 17 -15.17 26.28 1.45
CA VAL A 17 -14.69 25.03 2.02
C VAL A 17 -14.03 24.31 0.83
N ALA A 18 -12.72 24.24 0.82
CA ALA A 18 -12.02 23.34 -0.08
C ALA A 18 -12.54 21.94 0.25
N LEU A 19 -13.24 21.32 -0.70
CA LEU A 19 -13.60 19.90 -0.58
C LEU A 19 -12.27 19.14 -0.47
N ALA A 20 -12.02 18.47 0.65
CA ALA A 20 -10.90 17.60 0.82
C ALA A 20 -10.91 16.57 -0.33
N ASP A 21 -9.77 16.28 -0.92
CA ASP A 21 -9.67 15.27 -1.97
C ASP A 21 -9.84 13.90 -1.29
N GLN A 22 -10.98 13.26 -1.52
CA GLN A 22 -11.30 11.96 -0.91
C GLN A 22 -10.52 10.80 -1.54
N ASN A 23 -9.40 11.09 -2.19
CA ASN A 23 -8.61 10.11 -2.90
C ASN A 23 -7.21 9.96 -2.29
N ALA A 24 -6.70 8.74 -2.32
CA ALA A 24 -5.32 8.41 -2.00
C ALA A 24 -4.60 7.80 -3.21
N VAL A 25 -3.28 7.91 -3.24
CA VAL A 25 -2.41 7.20 -4.16
C VAL A 25 -1.67 6.11 -3.38
N ILE A 26 -1.68 4.89 -3.91
CA ILE A 26 -0.88 3.78 -3.37
C ILE A 26 0.26 3.51 -4.33
N SER A 27 1.49 3.67 -3.87
CA SER A 27 2.69 3.31 -4.63
C SER A 27 3.09 1.86 -4.37
N VAL A 28 3.59 1.17 -5.39
CA VAL A 28 4.19 -0.15 -5.24
C VAL A 28 5.62 -0.17 -5.76
N TYR A 29 6.52 -0.65 -4.92
CA TYR A 29 7.93 -0.92 -5.19
C TYR A 29 8.20 -2.41 -5.01
N HIS A 30 9.35 -2.89 -5.51
CA HIS A 30 9.80 -4.26 -5.30
C HIS A 30 11.21 -4.25 -4.70
N HIS A 31 12.26 -3.98 -5.49
CA HIS A 31 13.62 -3.84 -4.99
C HIS A 31 14.03 -2.37 -4.78
N VAL A 32 14.80 -2.11 -3.73
CA VAL A 32 15.57 -0.87 -3.59
C VAL A 32 17.04 -1.23 -3.67
N SER A 33 17.55 -1.34 -4.90
CA SER A 33 18.88 -1.86 -5.21
C SER A 33 19.38 -1.36 -6.56
N ALA A 34 20.69 -1.14 -6.69
CA ALA A 34 21.34 -0.82 -7.96
C ALA A 34 21.81 -2.08 -8.73
N SER A 35 21.72 -3.28 -8.12
CA SER A 35 22.25 -4.52 -8.68
C SER A 35 21.19 -5.51 -9.15
N THR A 36 19.91 -5.16 -9.07
CA THR A 36 18.77 -5.98 -9.49
C THR A 36 18.15 -5.42 -10.78
N PRO A 37 17.31 -6.18 -11.53
CA PRO A 37 16.78 -5.74 -12.82
C PRO A 37 16.04 -4.40 -12.74
N PRO A 38 16.34 -3.42 -13.63
CA PRO A 38 15.72 -2.08 -13.57
C PRO A 38 14.20 -2.08 -13.70
N SER A 39 13.60 -3.11 -14.31
CA SER A 39 12.15 -3.24 -14.47
C SER A 39 11.39 -3.41 -13.15
N THR A 40 12.06 -3.88 -12.09
CA THR A 40 11.48 -4.10 -10.76
C THR A 40 12.27 -3.40 -9.66
N SER A 41 13.24 -2.57 -10.02
CA SER A 41 14.17 -1.98 -9.05
C SER A 41 14.21 -0.47 -9.17
N LEU A 42 14.43 0.17 -8.03
CA LEU A 42 14.80 1.56 -7.93
C LEU A 42 16.15 1.64 -7.20
N SER A 43 17.09 2.50 -7.65
CA SER A 43 18.33 2.66 -6.92
C SER A 43 18.06 3.29 -5.53
N PRO A 44 18.93 3.08 -4.52
CA PRO A 44 18.77 3.71 -3.22
C PRO A 44 18.70 5.24 -3.29
N GLU A 45 19.47 5.86 -4.21
CA GLU A 45 19.48 7.31 -4.45
C GLU A 45 18.14 7.78 -5.03
N ALA A 46 17.60 7.07 -6.03
CA ALA A 46 16.31 7.41 -6.62
C ALA A 46 15.17 7.19 -5.62
N PHE A 47 15.22 6.13 -4.81
CA PHE A 47 14.24 5.90 -3.76
C PHE A 47 14.28 7.02 -2.71
N ARG A 48 15.47 7.43 -2.25
CA ARG A 48 15.62 8.59 -1.36
C ARG A 48 15.04 9.87 -1.99
N ALA A 49 15.29 10.10 -3.28
CA ALA A 49 14.74 11.27 -3.98
C ALA A 49 13.20 11.25 -4.01
N HIS A 50 12.56 10.07 -4.19
CA HIS A 50 11.11 9.94 -4.07
C HIS A 50 10.61 10.29 -2.66
N LEU A 51 11.27 9.79 -1.61
CA LEU A 51 10.88 10.11 -0.22
C LEU A 51 11.05 11.61 0.07
N SER A 52 12.16 12.22 -0.38
CA SER A 52 12.38 13.67 -0.27
C SER A 52 11.30 14.47 -0.99
N PHE A 53 10.93 14.05 -2.21
CA PHE A 53 9.85 14.69 -2.96
C PHE A 53 8.52 14.67 -2.20
N LEU A 54 8.16 13.53 -1.61
CA LEU A 54 6.94 13.42 -0.80
C LEU A 54 6.98 14.38 0.41
N ALA A 55 8.11 14.42 1.12
CA ALA A 55 8.29 15.29 2.29
C ALA A 55 8.25 16.78 1.93
N GLU A 56 9.00 17.19 0.90
CA GLU A 56 9.15 18.59 0.49
C GLU A 56 7.88 19.17 -0.16
N ASN A 57 7.01 18.31 -0.72
CA ASN A 57 5.79 18.74 -1.39
C ASN A 57 4.52 18.52 -0.55
N ASN A 58 4.67 18.36 0.77
CA ASN A 58 3.56 18.24 1.73
C ASN A 58 2.59 17.09 1.40
N PHE A 59 3.11 15.94 0.95
CA PHE A 59 2.32 14.72 0.87
C PHE A 59 2.11 14.13 2.27
N THR A 60 0.92 13.64 2.53
CA THR A 60 0.57 12.96 3.78
C THR A 60 0.75 11.45 3.58
N VAL A 61 1.88 10.91 4.06
CA VAL A 61 2.13 9.47 3.97
C VAL A 61 1.47 8.78 5.16
N LEU A 62 0.47 7.94 4.89
CA LEU A 62 -0.32 7.23 5.90
C LEU A 62 -0.14 5.71 5.82
N PRO A 63 -0.34 5.00 6.95
CA PRO A 63 -0.48 3.54 6.92
C PRO A 63 -1.61 3.13 5.98
N LEU A 64 -1.37 2.11 5.13
CA LEU A 64 -2.37 1.62 4.18
C LEU A 64 -3.69 1.24 4.86
N THR A 65 -3.61 0.59 6.02
CA THR A 65 -4.79 0.21 6.81
C THR A 65 -5.59 1.42 7.28
N GLN A 66 -4.93 2.51 7.64
CA GLN A 66 -5.62 3.75 8.04
C GLN A 66 -6.39 4.35 6.87
N ILE A 67 -5.78 4.41 5.66
CA ILE A 67 -6.46 4.89 4.45
C ILE A 67 -7.72 4.08 4.18
N LEU A 68 -7.61 2.73 4.22
CA LEU A 68 -8.77 1.87 3.96
C LEU A 68 -9.86 2.04 5.02
N THR A 69 -9.49 2.17 6.29
CA THR A 69 -10.47 2.40 7.37
C THR A 69 -11.18 3.75 7.18
N THR A 70 -10.43 4.83 6.96
CA THR A 70 -11.00 6.17 6.76
C THR A 70 -11.99 6.18 5.59
N LEU A 71 -11.62 5.58 4.44
CA LEU A 71 -12.50 5.50 3.28
C LEU A 71 -13.76 4.64 3.54
N ASN A 72 -13.61 3.53 4.25
CA ASN A 72 -14.74 2.64 4.58
C ASN A 72 -15.72 3.28 5.57
N ASP A 73 -15.21 4.11 6.49
CA ASP A 73 -16.02 4.85 7.47
C ASP A 73 -16.73 6.06 6.82
N GLY A 74 -16.35 6.41 5.58
CA GLY A 74 -16.88 7.56 4.86
C GLY A 74 -16.29 8.89 5.33
N ASP A 75 -15.15 8.85 5.98
CA ASP A 75 -14.41 10.02 6.45
C ASP A 75 -13.48 10.57 5.36
N ASP A 76 -13.14 11.85 5.47
CA ASP A 76 -12.24 12.53 4.55
C ASP A 76 -10.77 12.17 4.84
N LEU A 77 -10.01 11.91 3.76
CA LEU A 77 -8.56 11.80 3.84
C LEU A 77 -7.90 13.19 3.82
N PRO A 78 -6.74 13.35 4.47
CA PRO A 78 -5.91 14.53 4.27
C PRO A 78 -5.54 14.74 2.79
N ASP A 79 -5.36 15.98 2.39
CA ASP A 79 -4.87 16.31 1.04
C ASP A 79 -3.56 15.59 0.74
N ARG A 80 -3.39 15.17 -0.53
CA ARG A 80 -2.18 14.49 -1.02
C ARG A 80 -1.84 13.22 -0.24
N THR A 81 -2.84 12.44 0.15
CA THR A 81 -2.63 11.18 0.87
C THR A 81 -1.96 10.13 -0.02
N VAL A 82 -0.87 9.53 0.49
CA VAL A 82 -0.11 8.47 -0.17
C VAL A 82 0.11 7.30 0.79
N ALA A 83 0.03 6.07 0.28
CA ALA A 83 0.57 4.88 0.93
C ALA A 83 1.78 4.35 0.17
N ILE A 84 2.76 3.85 0.90
CA ILE A 84 3.96 3.19 0.36
C ILE A 84 3.81 1.70 0.57
N THR A 85 3.90 0.90 -0.51
CA THR A 85 3.85 -0.55 -0.45
C THR A 85 5.02 -1.18 -1.20
N PHE A 86 5.39 -2.38 -0.76
CA PHE A 86 6.39 -3.23 -1.41
C PHE A 86 5.79 -4.61 -1.63
N ASP A 87 6.15 -5.24 -2.75
CA ASP A 87 5.75 -6.62 -3.04
C ASP A 87 6.95 -7.58 -2.92
N ASP A 88 6.67 -8.87 -2.94
CA ASP A 88 7.56 -10.04 -2.94
C ASP A 88 8.28 -10.35 -1.63
N GLY A 89 8.63 -9.35 -0.83
CA GLY A 89 9.38 -9.58 0.41
C GLY A 89 10.90 -9.69 0.19
N TYR A 90 11.47 -8.94 -0.77
CA TYR A 90 12.90 -8.94 -1.05
C TYR A 90 13.75 -8.36 0.09
N GLU A 91 14.97 -8.89 0.24
CA GLU A 91 15.92 -8.51 1.29
C GLU A 91 16.28 -7.02 1.26
N SER A 92 16.35 -6.41 0.08
CA SER A 92 16.65 -4.98 -0.10
C SER A 92 15.59 -4.05 0.53
N ILE A 93 14.39 -4.55 0.80
CA ILE A 93 13.37 -3.80 1.55
C ILE A 93 13.83 -3.61 3.00
N TYR A 94 14.39 -4.66 3.62
CA TYR A 94 14.90 -4.60 4.97
C TYR A 94 16.21 -3.84 5.08
N SER A 95 17.18 -4.17 4.23
CA SER A 95 18.55 -3.62 4.34
C SER A 95 18.68 -2.19 3.84
N THR A 96 17.84 -1.78 2.87
CA THR A 96 17.97 -0.49 2.19
C THR A 96 16.74 0.40 2.35
N ALA A 97 15.54 -0.09 2.01
CA ALA A 97 14.33 0.75 2.06
C ALA A 97 13.94 1.12 3.49
N PHE A 98 13.93 0.16 4.41
CA PHE A 98 13.50 0.38 5.79
C PHE A 98 14.30 1.44 6.56
N PRO A 99 15.65 1.47 6.52
CA PRO A 99 16.41 2.56 7.13
C PRO A 99 16.04 3.93 6.58
N LEU A 100 15.85 4.04 5.25
CA LEU A 100 15.44 5.29 4.59
C LEU A 100 14.05 5.72 5.04
N LEU A 101 13.06 4.82 5.01
CA LEU A 101 11.69 5.11 5.45
C LEU A 101 11.62 5.55 6.90
N ARG A 102 12.44 4.95 7.77
CA ARG A 102 12.56 5.38 9.17
C ARG A 102 13.13 6.78 9.32
N GLU A 103 14.11 7.15 8.49
CA GLU A 103 14.70 8.50 8.50
C GLU A 103 13.64 9.57 8.19
N PHE A 104 12.72 9.28 7.24
CA PHE A 104 11.61 10.18 6.90
C PHE A 104 10.39 10.03 7.81
N GLY A 105 10.35 9.03 8.69
CA GLY A 105 9.19 8.73 9.53
C GLY A 105 7.97 8.22 8.74
N PHE A 106 8.18 7.64 7.55
CA PHE A 106 7.12 7.18 6.67
C PHE A 106 6.70 5.74 6.96
N PRO A 107 5.40 5.49 7.22
CA PRO A 107 4.86 4.15 7.32
C PRO A 107 4.83 3.46 5.95
N PHE A 108 4.89 2.12 5.96
CA PHE A 108 4.79 1.31 4.74
C PHE A 108 4.21 -0.07 5.02
N THR A 109 3.83 -0.77 3.95
CA THR A 109 3.32 -2.14 3.98
C THR A 109 4.19 -3.02 3.10
N VAL A 110 4.44 -4.26 3.50
CA VAL A 110 5.14 -5.26 2.67
C VAL A 110 4.22 -6.45 2.43
N PHE A 111 3.97 -6.76 1.17
CA PHE A 111 3.28 -7.99 0.77
C PHE A 111 4.31 -9.08 0.50
N VAL A 112 4.17 -10.22 1.15
CA VAL A 112 5.19 -11.28 1.10
C VAL A 112 4.65 -12.58 0.51
N SER A 113 5.46 -13.21 -0.33
CA SER A 113 5.28 -14.61 -0.73
C SER A 113 6.03 -15.50 0.26
N THR A 114 5.31 -16.38 0.96
CA THR A 114 5.88 -17.10 2.12
C THR A 114 6.85 -18.20 1.75
N GLY A 115 6.69 -18.86 0.61
CA GLY A 115 7.52 -19.99 0.20
C GLY A 115 9.00 -19.66 0.03
N PRO A 116 9.39 -18.60 -0.70
CA PRO A 116 10.79 -18.17 -0.77
C PRO A 116 11.42 -17.88 0.60
N ILE A 117 10.63 -17.28 1.53
CA ILE A 117 11.07 -16.95 2.89
C ILE A 117 11.27 -18.23 3.70
N ASP A 118 10.35 -19.18 3.65
CA ASP A 118 10.44 -20.47 4.34
C ASP A 118 11.65 -21.27 3.89
N ARG A 119 11.97 -21.22 2.60
CA ARG A 119 13.15 -21.88 2.03
C ARG A 119 14.46 -21.10 2.24
N GLN A 120 14.41 -19.95 2.90
CA GLN A 120 15.55 -19.04 3.07
C GLN A 120 16.24 -18.73 1.73
N GLN A 121 15.42 -18.49 0.70
CA GLN A 121 15.92 -18.24 -0.64
C GLN A 121 16.72 -16.93 -0.67
N THR A 122 17.93 -16.98 -1.25
CA THR A 122 18.80 -15.80 -1.38
C THR A 122 18.08 -14.64 -2.07
N GLY A 123 18.19 -13.44 -1.50
CA GLY A 123 17.56 -12.22 -2.01
C GLY A 123 16.18 -11.93 -1.42
N TYR A 124 15.63 -12.83 -0.61
CA TYR A 124 14.41 -12.61 0.16
C TYR A 124 14.71 -12.37 1.64
N MET A 125 13.81 -11.67 2.32
CA MET A 125 13.90 -11.50 3.77
C MET A 125 13.74 -12.83 4.49
N THR A 126 14.26 -12.88 5.71
CA THR A 126 13.98 -13.97 6.67
C THR A 126 12.78 -13.59 7.54
N TRP A 127 12.18 -14.59 8.21
CA TRP A 127 11.13 -14.34 9.21
C TRP A 127 11.61 -13.46 10.37
N GLU A 128 12.88 -13.55 10.76
CA GLU A 128 13.47 -12.67 11.78
C GLU A 128 13.51 -11.20 11.33
N GLN A 129 13.85 -10.94 10.06
CA GLN A 129 13.81 -9.60 9.47
C GLN A 129 12.37 -9.07 9.40
N LEU A 130 11.42 -9.89 8.96
CA LEU A 130 10.00 -9.54 8.95
C LEU A 130 9.45 -9.27 10.35
N SER A 131 9.85 -10.09 11.35
CA SER A 131 9.50 -9.84 12.75
C SER A 131 10.07 -8.50 13.25
N THR A 132 11.26 -8.12 12.80
CA THR A 132 11.84 -6.81 13.12
C THR A 132 11.05 -5.66 12.49
N LEU A 133 10.64 -5.77 11.22
CA LEU A 133 9.76 -4.82 10.56
C LEU A 133 8.40 -4.71 11.30
N HIS A 134 7.80 -5.86 11.61
CA HIS A 134 6.51 -5.90 12.31
C HIS A 134 6.57 -5.22 13.69
N ARG A 135 7.63 -5.46 14.49
CA ARG A 135 7.85 -4.74 15.76
C ARG A 135 8.05 -3.23 15.58
N ALA A 136 8.46 -2.79 14.41
CA ALA A 136 8.54 -1.38 14.03
C ALA A 136 7.23 -0.84 13.42
N ALA A 137 6.11 -1.53 13.62
CA ALA A 137 4.78 -1.20 13.14
C ALA A 137 4.61 -1.24 11.60
N VAL A 138 5.48 -1.93 10.89
CA VAL A 138 5.28 -2.23 9.46
C VAL A 138 4.20 -3.30 9.32
N VAL A 139 3.22 -3.05 8.46
CA VAL A 139 2.17 -4.02 8.15
C VAL A 139 2.71 -5.06 7.17
N ILE A 140 2.48 -6.34 7.46
CA ILE A 140 2.84 -7.45 6.57
C ILE A 140 1.57 -8.01 5.94
N GLY A 141 1.45 -7.87 4.62
CA GLY A 141 0.33 -8.37 3.82
C GLY A 141 0.69 -9.68 3.10
N ASN A 142 -0.31 -10.29 2.51
CA ASN A 142 -0.24 -11.58 1.85
C ASN A 142 0.00 -11.42 0.33
N HIS A 143 0.93 -12.19 -0.23
CA HIS A 143 1.23 -12.25 -1.67
C HIS A 143 1.25 -13.70 -2.20
N GLY A 144 0.48 -14.60 -1.55
CA GLY A 144 0.46 -16.02 -1.82
C GLY A 144 1.64 -16.78 -1.23
N THR A 145 1.72 -18.07 -1.53
CA THR A 145 2.84 -18.91 -1.08
C THR A 145 4.02 -18.86 -2.05
N GLU A 146 3.78 -19.10 -3.34
CA GLU A 146 4.81 -19.26 -4.36
C GLU A 146 4.76 -18.20 -5.47
N HIS A 147 4.16 -17.04 -5.19
CA HIS A 147 3.99 -15.95 -6.17
C HIS A 147 3.36 -16.43 -7.50
N ARG A 148 2.39 -17.35 -7.43
CA ARG A 148 1.66 -17.82 -8.62
C ARG A 148 0.54 -16.87 -8.98
N SER A 149 0.36 -16.61 -10.28
CA SER A 149 -0.83 -15.89 -10.75
C SER A 149 -2.10 -16.65 -10.35
N LEU A 150 -3.08 -15.94 -9.76
CA LEU A 150 -4.37 -16.56 -9.43
C LEU A 150 -5.14 -16.98 -10.68
N LEU A 151 -4.77 -16.45 -11.88
CA LEU A 151 -5.38 -16.85 -13.16
C LEU A 151 -4.96 -18.25 -13.60
N GLU A 152 -3.84 -18.76 -13.07
CA GLU A 152 -3.31 -20.10 -13.36
C GLU A 152 -3.84 -21.17 -12.40
N LEU A 153 -4.61 -20.78 -11.38
CA LEU A 153 -5.12 -21.62 -10.33
C LEU A 153 -6.64 -21.86 -10.50
N SER A 154 -7.10 -23.02 -10.12
CA SER A 154 -8.52 -23.21 -9.85
C SER A 154 -8.93 -22.40 -8.60
N ASP A 155 -10.22 -22.09 -8.44
CA ASP A 155 -10.73 -21.38 -7.26
C ASP A 155 -10.35 -22.07 -5.94
N SER A 156 -10.33 -23.41 -5.91
CA SER A 156 -9.92 -24.19 -4.74
C SER A 156 -8.43 -24.08 -4.45
N GLU A 157 -7.57 -24.11 -5.48
CA GLU A 157 -6.12 -23.95 -5.33
C GLU A 157 -5.79 -22.52 -4.88
N ALA A 158 -6.40 -21.50 -5.49
CA ALA A 158 -6.21 -20.11 -5.10
C ALA A 158 -6.62 -19.87 -3.64
N ARG A 159 -7.75 -20.45 -3.21
CA ARG A 159 -8.21 -20.38 -1.80
C ARG A 159 -7.20 -21.02 -0.85
N VAL A 160 -6.69 -22.21 -1.19
CA VAL A 160 -5.67 -22.90 -0.38
C VAL A 160 -4.40 -22.08 -0.30
N ASP A 161 -3.91 -21.52 -1.41
CA ASP A 161 -2.69 -20.72 -1.48
C ASP A 161 -2.79 -19.47 -0.59
N ILE A 162 -3.87 -18.68 -0.74
CA ILE A 162 -4.10 -17.47 0.06
C ILE A 162 -4.19 -17.79 1.56
N LEU A 163 -4.95 -18.83 1.92
CA LEU A 163 -5.14 -19.19 3.33
C LEU A 163 -3.87 -19.79 3.94
N ALA A 164 -3.11 -20.58 3.20
CA ALA A 164 -1.84 -21.14 3.66
C ALA A 164 -0.81 -20.03 3.93
N ALA A 165 -0.67 -19.09 3.00
CA ALA A 165 0.23 -17.93 3.20
C ALA A 165 -0.19 -17.09 4.41
N GLN A 166 -1.49 -16.81 4.58
CA GLN A 166 -1.98 -16.08 5.75
C GLN A 166 -1.74 -16.82 7.06
N ALA A 167 -1.98 -18.12 7.09
CA ALA A 167 -1.71 -18.95 8.26
C ALA A 167 -0.22 -18.90 8.64
N ARG A 168 0.66 -19.00 7.66
CA ARG A 168 2.11 -18.94 7.87
C ARG A 168 2.57 -17.58 8.39
N ILE A 169 2.06 -16.49 7.82
CA ILE A 169 2.32 -15.13 8.32
C ILE A 169 1.82 -14.98 9.77
N THR A 170 0.63 -15.50 10.06
CA THR A 170 0.04 -15.42 11.41
C THR A 170 0.82 -16.26 12.43
N GLU A 171 1.35 -17.41 12.05
CA GLU A 171 2.20 -18.25 12.89
C GLU A 171 3.47 -17.52 13.33
N GLU A 172 4.12 -16.80 12.42
CA GLU A 172 5.40 -16.12 12.67
C GLU A 172 5.26 -14.75 13.33
N LEU A 173 4.22 -14.00 12.96
CA LEU A 173 4.11 -12.58 13.31
C LEU A 173 2.86 -12.25 14.16
N GLY A 174 2.00 -13.23 14.43
CA GLY A 174 0.67 -12.97 15.01
C GLY A 174 -0.33 -12.47 13.96
N PRO A 175 -1.57 -12.15 14.38
CA PRO A 175 -2.63 -11.72 13.48
C PRO A 175 -2.24 -10.49 12.66
N GLN A 176 -2.42 -10.58 11.34
CA GLN A 176 -2.20 -9.49 10.39
C GLN A 176 -3.53 -9.12 9.69
N PRO A 177 -3.68 -7.88 9.21
CA PRO A 177 -4.84 -7.48 8.44
C PRO A 177 -4.94 -8.30 7.14
N ARG A 178 -6.19 -8.52 6.66
CA ARG A 178 -6.44 -9.29 5.44
C ARG A 178 -6.25 -8.41 4.20
N LEU A 179 -5.00 -8.18 3.85
CA LEU A 179 -4.56 -7.46 2.68
C LEU A 179 -3.86 -8.44 1.72
N PHE A 180 -4.26 -8.47 0.46
CA PHE A 180 -3.70 -9.36 -0.55
C PHE A 180 -3.25 -8.57 -1.78
N ALA A 181 -1.97 -8.60 -2.13
CA ALA A 181 -1.50 -8.12 -3.42
C ALA A 181 -1.56 -9.27 -4.43
N TYR A 182 -2.14 -9.01 -5.62
CA TYR A 182 -2.18 -9.99 -6.69
C TYR A 182 -0.79 -10.19 -7.29
N PRO A 183 -0.23 -11.42 -7.31
CA PRO A 183 0.99 -11.68 -8.05
C PRO A 183 0.88 -11.19 -9.51
N TYR A 184 1.91 -10.49 -9.99
CA TYR A 184 1.95 -9.82 -11.31
C TYR A 184 0.88 -8.74 -11.52
N GLY A 185 0.09 -8.39 -10.49
CA GLY A 185 -1.08 -7.52 -10.60
C GLY A 185 -2.26 -8.16 -11.34
N GLU A 186 -2.23 -9.47 -11.61
CA GLU A 186 -3.20 -10.19 -12.43
C GLU A 186 -4.40 -10.66 -11.62
N PHE A 187 -5.60 -10.31 -12.08
CA PHE A 187 -6.85 -10.69 -11.43
C PHE A 187 -7.99 -10.79 -12.46
N ASN A 188 -9.06 -11.47 -12.07
CA ASN A 188 -10.32 -11.54 -12.80
C ASN A 188 -11.51 -11.50 -11.82
N ASP A 189 -12.73 -11.61 -12.33
CA ASP A 189 -13.92 -11.57 -11.48
C ASP A 189 -14.01 -12.76 -10.51
N ALA A 190 -13.42 -13.91 -10.84
CA ALA A 190 -13.38 -15.06 -9.93
C ALA A 190 -12.45 -14.79 -8.75
N SER A 191 -11.22 -14.29 -9.01
CA SER A 191 -10.27 -13.94 -7.94
C SER A 191 -10.77 -12.79 -7.06
N LYS A 192 -11.47 -11.78 -7.62
CA LYS A 192 -12.12 -10.73 -6.84
C LYS A 192 -13.21 -11.28 -5.90
N ARG A 193 -14.10 -12.14 -6.42
CA ARG A 193 -15.12 -12.80 -5.58
C ARG A 193 -14.47 -13.63 -4.49
N LEU A 194 -13.41 -14.37 -4.79
CA LEU A 194 -12.69 -15.17 -3.81
C LEU A 194 -12.12 -14.28 -2.67
N LEU A 195 -11.50 -13.15 -2.99
CA LEU A 195 -11.01 -12.22 -1.97
C LEU A 195 -12.15 -11.63 -1.14
N ALA A 196 -13.27 -11.26 -1.77
CA ALA A 196 -14.46 -10.77 -1.07
C ALA A 196 -15.00 -11.82 -0.08
N ASP A 197 -15.15 -13.07 -0.52
CA ASP A 197 -15.61 -14.20 0.31
C ASP A 197 -14.67 -14.45 1.51
N LEU A 198 -13.37 -14.24 1.32
CA LEU A 198 -12.35 -14.40 2.36
C LEU A 198 -12.18 -13.14 3.22
N GLY A 199 -12.84 -12.03 2.88
CA GLY A 199 -12.76 -10.76 3.59
C GLY A 199 -11.43 -10.02 3.42
N TYR A 200 -10.80 -10.12 2.24
CA TYR A 200 -9.57 -9.41 1.90
C TYR A 200 -9.82 -8.14 1.10
N ALA A 201 -9.01 -7.13 1.37
CA ALA A 201 -8.76 -6.07 0.39
C ALA A 201 -7.71 -6.56 -0.62
N GLY A 202 -7.99 -6.39 -1.92
CA GLY A 202 -7.13 -6.82 -3.02
C GLY A 202 -6.41 -5.65 -3.68
N PHE A 203 -5.09 -5.79 -3.94
CA PHE A 203 -4.24 -4.75 -4.53
C PHE A 203 -3.70 -5.21 -5.88
N ALA A 204 -4.01 -4.43 -6.91
CA ALA A 204 -3.54 -4.65 -8.27
C ALA A 204 -2.29 -3.81 -8.60
N GLN A 205 -1.88 -3.77 -9.87
CA GLN A 205 -0.78 -2.93 -10.37
C GLN A 205 -1.21 -2.03 -11.53
N ASN A 206 -2.52 -1.88 -11.77
CA ASN A 206 -3.04 -0.85 -12.67
C ASN A 206 -3.04 0.50 -11.97
N SER A 207 -2.52 1.54 -12.63
CA SER A 207 -2.46 2.90 -12.08
C SER A 207 -3.85 3.50 -11.90
N GLY A 208 -4.07 4.15 -10.76
CA GLY A 208 -5.32 4.81 -10.42
C GLY A 208 -5.32 5.32 -8.99
N ALA A 209 -6.19 6.29 -8.70
CA ALA A 209 -6.42 6.74 -7.34
C ALA A 209 -7.43 5.82 -6.63
N VAL A 210 -7.31 5.74 -5.31
CA VAL A 210 -8.23 5.00 -4.44
C VAL A 210 -9.12 5.99 -3.70
N GLY A 211 -10.42 5.83 -3.82
CA GLY A 211 -11.43 6.68 -3.18
C GLY A 211 -12.61 5.87 -2.62
N PRO A 212 -13.64 6.55 -2.08
CA PRO A 212 -14.76 5.89 -1.39
C PRO A 212 -15.56 4.87 -2.24
N THR A 213 -15.52 5.02 -3.56
CA THR A 213 -16.24 4.14 -4.50
C THR A 213 -15.36 3.12 -5.19
N THR A 214 -14.06 3.06 -4.84
CA THR A 214 -13.12 2.11 -5.44
C THR A 214 -13.42 0.69 -4.96
N GLU A 215 -13.41 -0.27 -5.90
CA GLU A 215 -13.66 -1.68 -5.59
C GLU A 215 -12.58 -2.23 -4.66
N GLN A 216 -12.96 -2.62 -3.44
CA GLN A 216 -12.05 -3.06 -2.38
C GLN A 216 -11.22 -4.30 -2.73
N THR A 217 -11.67 -5.11 -3.69
CA THR A 217 -10.98 -6.31 -4.13
C THR A 217 -10.08 -6.09 -5.36
N ALA A 218 -9.97 -4.84 -5.86
CA ALA A 218 -9.12 -4.49 -7.02
C ALA A 218 -8.57 -3.05 -6.89
N LEU A 219 -8.01 -2.72 -5.73
CA LEU A 219 -7.45 -1.40 -5.45
C LEU A 219 -6.24 -1.12 -6.36
N PRO A 220 -6.25 -0.03 -7.13
CA PRO A 220 -5.16 0.32 -8.02
C PRO A 220 -3.92 0.79 -7.25
N ARG A 221 -2.74 0.55 -7.84
CA ARG A 221 -1.46 1.05 -7.33
C ARG A 221 -0.60 1.56 -8.48
N PHE A 222 0.26 2.53 -8.18
CA PHE A 222 1.23 3.05 -9.14
C PHE A 222 2.56 2.29 -8.99
N PRO A 223 2.95 1.45 -9.99
CA PRO A 223 4.24 0.79 -9.98
C PRO A 223 5.37 1.81 -10.21
N LEU A 224 6.41 1.74 -9.36
CA LEU A 224 7.56 2.63 -9.41
C LEU A 224 8.84 1.80 -9.55
N ALA A 225 9.52 1.98 -10.67
CA ALA A 225 10.77 1.29 -11.02
C ALA A 225 11.68 2.22 -11.85
N GLY A 226 12.93 1.81 -12.05
CA GLY A 226 13.95 2.63 -12.71
C GLY A 226 13.79 2.82 -14.23
N LEU A 227 12.69 2.35 -14.81
CA LEU A 227 12.35 2.54 -16.22
C LEU A 227 11.31 3.65 -16.46
N TYR A 228 10.87 4.33 -15.41
CA TYR A 228 9.88 5.42 -15.48
C TYR A 228 10.47 6.73 -15.00
#